data_5ac5d4337be030617637bb2335c6c988
#
_entry.id   5ac5d4337be030617637bb2335c6c988
#
_cell.length_a   1.000
_cell.length_b   1.000
_cell.length_c   1.000
_cell.angle_alpha   90.00
_cell.angle_beta   90.00
_cell.angle_gamma   90.00
#
_symmetry.space_group_name_H-M   'P 1'
#
loop_
_entity.id
_entity.type
_entity.pdbx_description
1 polymer ?
#
loop_
_entity_poly.entity_id
_entity_poly.type
_entity_poly.pdbx_seq_one_letter_code
_entity_poly.pdbx_strand_id
1 'polypeptide(L)'
;STTTQASQVRERSNMAMAYRAMDDATIRDNNPWLYQDPDLPNSLKYSVLPQGGFYNETKYKMNSWDFRATASYNDVFNDRHIVNLYGGMEVNNIVRKQSAYDGVGMQYDMGYLPSYDYHYFKQAVEDGNLYYQLSNSYMRDVSFFGTANYSWKGRYAANFTTRYEGSNRLGKARSARWLPTWNVSGVWNVHEEPWFQKTFKTVSYTHLTL
;
A
#
# COMPACT_ATOMS: atom_id res chain seq x y z
N SER A 1 -6.39 1.47 10.94
CA SER A 1 -6.38 0.06 11.35
C SER A 1 -5.01 -0.38 11.82
N THR A 2 -4.96 -1.34 12.71
CA THR A 2 -3.71 -1.95 13.18
C THR A 2 -3.89 -3.46 13.14
N THR A 3 -2.94 -4.15 12.52
CA THR A 3 -2.89 -5.60 12.47
C THR A 3 -1.55 -6.06 13.02
N THR A 4 -1.56 -7.05 13.90
CA THR A 4 -0.36 -7.67 14.45
C THR A 4 -0.35 -9.14 14.07
N GLN A 5 0.76 -9.59 13.53
CA GLN A 5 1.06 -11.01 13.29
C GLN A 5 2.21 -11.40 14.19
N ALA A 6 2.03 -12.43 14.98
CA ALA A 6 3.05 -12.94 15.88
C ALA A 6 3.11 -14.47 15.80
N SER A 7 4.31 -15.01 15.87
CA SER A 7 4.56 -16.44 15.96
C SER A 7 5.54 -16.76 17.08
N GLN A 8 5.34 -17.90 17.71
CA GLN A 8 6.20 -18.41 18.77
C GLN A 8 6.66 -19.82 18.42
N VAL A 9 7.96 -20.04 18.49
CA VAL A 9 8.57 -21.36 18.33
C VAL A 9 9.35 -21.68 19.60
N ARG A 10 8.91 -22.70 20.33
CA ARG A 10 9.47 -23.07 21.62
C ARG A 10 10.62 -24.08 21.53
N GLU A 11 10.98 -24.50 20.34
CA GLU A 11 12.01 -25.50 20.12
C GLU A 11 13.43 -24.93 20.29
N ARG A 12 14.30 -25.75 20.87
CA ARG A 12 15.73 -25.43 21.05
C ARG A 12 16.60 -25.95 19.89
N SER A 13 16.03 -26.07 18.69
CA SER A 13 16.67 -26.70 17.53
C SER A 13 18.03 -26.09 17.15
N ASN A 14 18.18 -24.78 17.34
CA ASN A 14 19.42 -24.08 17.01
C ASN A 14 20.60 -24.47 17.89
N MET A 15 20.36 -24.87 19.14
CA MET A 15 21.41 -25.37 20.01
C MET A 15 22.00 -26.69 19.52
N ALA A 16 21.18 -27.61 19.05
CA ALA A 16 21.66 -28.89 18.54
C ALA A 16 22.59 -28.73 17.34
N MET A 17 22.29 -27.78 16.45
CA MET A 17 23.17 -27.45 15.32
C MET A 17 24.47 -26.80 15.78
N ALA A 18 24.43 -25.87 16.73
CA ALA A 18 25.61 -25.23 17.28
C ALA A 18 26.55 -26.23 17.99
N TYR A 19 25.99 -27.15 18.76
CA TYR A 19 26.79 -28.21 19.44
C TYR A 19 27.43 -29.16 18.43
N ARG A 20 26.71 -29.61 17.41
CA ARG A 20 27.28 -30.45 16.34
C ARG A 20 28.41 -29.71 15.58
N ALA A 21 28.24 -28.42 15.31
CA ALA A 21 29.29 -27.60 14.70
C ALA A 21 30.51 -27.43 15.59
N MET A 22 30.39 -27.55 16.92
CA MET A 22 31.52 -27.51 17.86
C MET A 22 32.34 -28.82 17.92
N ASP A 23 31.72 -29.95 17.62
CA ASP A 23 32.39 -31.25 17.60
C ASP A 23 33.30 -31.42 16.39
N ASP A 24 33.03 -30.77 15.28
CA ASP A 24 33.90 -30.78 14.10
C ASP A 24 34.84 -29.55 14.12
N ALA A 25 36.14 -29.82 14.27
CA ALA A 25 37.15 -28.76 14.36
C ALA A 25 37.18 -27.85 13.13
N THR A 26 36.94 -28.37 11.94
CA THR A 26 36.94 -27.59 10.68
C THR A 26 35.76 -26.65 10.63
N ILE A 27 34.57 -27.13 11.00
CA ILE A 27 33.35 -26.33 11.07
C ILE A 27 33.46 -25.31 12.21
N ARG A 28 34.02 -25.72 13.37
CA ARG A 28 34.22 -24.85 14.53
C ARG A 28 35.11 -23.66 14.21
N ASP A 29 36.22 -23.87 13.51
CA ASP A 29 37.19 -22.81 13.25
C ASP A 29 36.68 -21.77 12.23
N ASN A 30 35.79 -22.16 11.34
CA ASN A 30 35.20 -21.29 10.33
C ASN A 30 33.74 -20.88 10.64
N ASN A 31 33.21 -21.24 11.83
CA ASN A 31 31.85 -20.94 12.17
C ASN A 31 31.71 -19.51 12.71
N PRO A 32 30.97 -18.60 12.03
CA PRO A 32 30.80 -17.21 12.45
C PRO A 32 30.03 -17.06 13.76
N TRP A 33 29.31 -18.13 14.19
CA TRP A 33 28.54 -18.13 15.43
C TRP A 33 29.34 -18.59 16.64
N LEU A 34 30.65 -18.80 16.48
CA LEU A 34 31.58 -19.08 17.55
C LEU A 34 32.47 -17.85 17.80
N TYR A 35 32.44 -17.36 19.02
CA TYR A 35 33.25 -16.22 19.46
C TYR A 35 34.37 -16.67 20.37
N GLN A 36 35.54 -16.07 20.17
CA GLN A 36 36.69 -16.14 21.08
C GLN A 36 37.16 -14.72 21.38
N ASP A 37 37.38 -14.43 22.64
CA ASP A 37 37.89 -13.11 23.06
C ASP A 37 39.28 -12.89 22.45
N PRO A 38 39.47 -11.83 21.65
CA PRO A 38 40.78 -11.52 21.06
C PRO A 38 41.87 -11.20 22.09
N ASP A 39 41.47 -10.74 23.28
CA ASP A 39 42.40 -10.44 24.39
C ASP A 39 42.81 -11.72 25.16
N LEU A 40 42.11 -12.83 24.95
CA LEU A 40 42.34 -14.13 25.57
C LEU A 40 42.50 -15.24 24.50
N PRO A 41 43.60 -15.27 23.73
CA PRO A 41 43.76 -16.17 22.59
C PRO A 41 43.76 -17.66 22.96
N ASN A 42 43.97 -18.00 24.21
CA ASN A 42 43.95 -19.38 24.72
C ASN A 42 42.58 -19.77 25.33
N SER A 43 41.58 -18.87 25.32
CA SER A 43 40.26 -19.18 25.81
C SER A 43 39.53 -20.14 24.82
N LEU A 44 38.61 -20.93 25.36
CA LEU A 44 37.74 -21.77 24.51
C LEU A 44 36.76 -20.90 23.74
N LYS A 45 36.57 -21.22 22.48
CA LYS A 45 35.49 -20.64 21.68
C LYS A 45 34.13 -21.07 22.27
N TYR A 46 33.20 -20.13 22.34
CA TYR A 46 31.85 -20.42 22.78
C TYR A 46 30.81 -19.99 21.72
N SER A 47 29.67 -20.64 21.74
CA SER A 47 28.57 -20.32 20.81
C SER A 47 27.85 -19.07 21.26
N VAL A 48 27.72 -18.09 20.34
CA VAL A 48 26.93 -16.88 20.54
C VAL A 48 25.45 -17.09 20.19
N LEU A 49 25.08 -18.28 19.70
CA LEU A 49 23.68 -18.58 19.41
C LEU A 49 22.84 -18.58 20.69
N PRO A 50 21.72 -17.86 20.70
CA PRO A 50 20.86 -17.76 21.87
C PRO A 50 20.25 -19.11 22.23
N GLN A 51 20.17 -19.39 23.53
CA GLN A 51 19.46 -20.55 24.04
C GLN A 51 18.00 -20.19 24.26
N GLY A 52 17.09 -20.99 23.73
CA GLY A 52 15.66 -20.79 23.90
C GLY A 52 14.88 -20.82 22.58
N GLY A 53 13.69 -20.34 22.64
CA GLY A 53 12.79 -20.29 21.49
C GLY A 53 12.88 -18.96 20.71
N PHE A 54 11.98 -18.84 19.76
CA PHE A 54 11.84 -17.67 18.91
C PHE A 54 10.51 -16.98 19.16
N TYR A 55 10.52 -15.66 19.02
CA TYR A 55 9.31 -14.85 18.98
C TYR A 55 9.41 -13.86 17.84
N ASN A 56 8.58 -14.02 16.81
CA ASN A 56 8.54 -13.14 15.67
C ASN A 56 7.24 -12.34 15.70
N GLU A 57 7.35 -11.04 15.60
CA GLU A 57 6.19 -10.16 15.57
C GLU A 57 6.29 -9.16 14.42
N THR A 58 5.23 -9.05 13.64
CA THR A 58 5.10 -7.99 12.64
C THR A 58 3.82 -7.19 12.92
N LYS A 59 3.98 -5.91 13.14
CA LYS A 59 2.88 -4.95 13.32
C LYS A 59 2.69 -4.11 12.09
N TYR A 60 1.46 -4.03 11.60
CA TYR A 60 1.04 -3.13 10.54
C TYR A 60 0.09 -2.09 11.12
N LYS A 61 0.41 -0.82 10.92
CA LYS A 61 -0.47 0.29 11.29
C LYS A 61 -0.76 1.13 10.07
N MET A 62 -2.05 1.32 9.78
CA MET A 62 -2.49 2.18 8.69
C MET A 62 -3.39 3.28 9.26
N ASN A 63 -3.02 4.52 8.95
CA ASN A 63 -3.85 5.70 9.16
C ASN A 63 -4.19 6.29 7.80
N SER A 64 -5.46 6.47 7.52
CA SER A 64 -5.93 7.13 6.30
C SER A 64 -6.97 8.17 6.65
N TRP A 65 -6.97 9.24 5.88
CA TRP A 65 -8.05 10.22 5.85
C TRP A 65 -8.28 10.69 4.43
N ASP A 66 -9.53 10.91 4.11
CA ASP A 66 -9.98 11.37 2.82
C ASP A 66 -10.81 12.62 3.02
N PHE A 67 -10.58 13.61 2.16
CA PHE A 67 -11.41 14.80 2.07
C PHE A 67 -11.91 14.94 0.65
N ARG A 68 -13.21 15.11 0.47
CA ARG A 68 -13.82 15.34 -0.83
C ARG A 68 -14.82 16.48 -0.74
N ALA A 69 -14.67 17.44 -1.63
CA ALA A 69 -15.62 18.52 -1.81
C ALA A 69 -16.11 18.52 -3.27
N THR A 70 -17.42 18.61 -3.45
CA THR A 70 -18.04 18.61 -4.78
C THR A 70 -19.09 19.71 -4.89
N ALA A 71 -19.27 20.23 -6.09
CA ALA A 71 -20.32 21.16 -6.44
C ALA A 71 -20.99 20.70 -7.74
N SER A 72 -22.30 20.91 -7.83
CA SER A 72 -23.07 20.65 -9.03
C SER A 72 -23.93 21.86 -9.37
N TYR A 73 -24.06 22.11 -10.65
CA TYR A 73 -24.94 23.14 -11.21
C TYR A 73 -25.72 22.53 -12.35
N ASN A 74 -27.05 22.64 -12.29
CA ASN A 74 -27.95 22.12 -13.31
C ASN A 74 -28.96 23.22 -13.63
N ASP A 75 -29.06 23.57 -14.92
CA ASP A 75 -30.01 24.59 -15.35
C ASP A 75 -30.51 24.33 -16.77
N VAL A 76 -31.67 24.91 -17.07
CA VAL A 76 -32.32 24.84 -18.38
C VAL A 76 -32.60 26.27 -18.84
N PHE A 77 -31.95 26.71 -19.92
CA PHE A 77 -32.11 28.03 -20.49
C PHE A 77 -33.02 27.96 -21.71
N ASN A 78 -34.01 28.84 -21.76
CA ASN A 78 -34.95 28.99 -22.88
C ASN A 78 -35.62 27.70 -23.31
N ASP A 79 -35.86 26.77 -22.40
CA ASP A 79 -36.44 25.43 -22.66
C ASP A 79 -35.73 24.62 -23.76
N ARG A 80 -34.52 24.99 -24.09
CA ARG A 80 -33.76 24.42 -25.21
C ARG A 80 -32.33 24.02 -24.88
N HIS A 81 -31.76 24.66 -23.88
CA HIS A 81 -30.36 24.48 -23.51
C HIS A 81 -30.30 23.88 -22.11
N ILE A 82 -29.88 22.66 -22.02
CA ILE A 82 -29.70 21.96 -20.74
C ILE A 82 -28.20 21.95 -20.46
N VAL A 83 -27.81 22.49 -19.30
CA VAL A 83 -26.43 22.53 -18.83
C VAL A 83 -26.34 21.83 -17.49
N ASN A 84 -25.47 20.83 -17.41
CA ASN A 84 -25.15 20.16 -16.15
C ASN A 84 -23.64 20.23 -15.95
N LEU A 85 -23.24 20.90 -14.88
CA LEU A 85 -21.86 21.00 -14.47
C LEU A 85 -21.69 20.26 -13.14
N TYR A 86 -20.64 19.49 -13.05
CA TYR A 86 -20.25 18.80 -11.83
C TYR A 86 -18.75 18.88 -11.69
N GLY A 87 -18.26 19.19 -10.51
CA GLY A 87 -16.84 19.24 -10.27
C GLY A 87 -16.50 19.18 -8.79
N GLY A 88 -15.24 18.97 -8.53
CA GLY A 88 -14.77 18.91 -7.17
C GLY A 88 -13.29 18.65 -7.03
N MET A 89 -12.91 18.51 -5.78
CA MET A 89 -11.56 18.13 -5.38
C MET A 89 -11.61 16.97 -4.39
N GLU A 90 -10.57 16.18 -4.41
CA GLU A 90 -10.39 15.04 -3.52
C GLU A 90 -8.94 15.03 -3.03
N VAL A 91 -8.75 14.84 -1.73
CA VAL A 91 -7.43 14.70 -1.11
C VAL A 91 -7.43 13.42 -0.31
N ASN A 92 -6.49 12.55 -0.61
CA ASN A 92 -6.31 11.28 0.08
C ASN A 92 -4.91 11.24 0.69
N ASN A 93 -4.82 10.84 1.96
CA ASN A 93 -3.55 10.63 2.64
C ASN A 93 -3.58 9.30 3.38
N ILE A 94 -2.64 8.44 3.03
CA ILE A 94 -2.48 7.12 3.65
C ILE A 94 -1.05 7.00 4.18
N VAL A 95 -0.94 6.71 5.46
CA VAL A 95 0.33 6.42 6.13
C VAL A 95 0.30 4.97 6.57
N ARG A 96 1.22 4.17 6.03
CA ARG A 96 1.44 2.78 6.44
C ARG A 96 2.77 2.68 7.16
N LYS A 97 2.74 2.10 8.35
CA LYS A 97 3.92 1.82 9.15
C LYS A 97 3.96 0.33 9.42
N GLN A 98 5.11 -0.26 9.19
CA GLN A 98 5.38 -1.64 9.52
C GLN A 98 6.58 -1.68 10.48
N SER A 99 6.45 -2.44 11.53
CA SER A 99 7.56 -2.83 12.39
C SER A 99 7.62 -4.33 12.47
N ALA A 100 8.78 -4.90 12.21
CA ALA A 100 9.05 -6.32 12.35
C ALA A 100 10.10 -6.52 13.43
N TYR A 101 9.89 -7.51 14.28
CA TYR A 101 10.79 -7.91 15.34
C TYR A 101 10.98 -9.41 15.31
N ASP A 102 12.22 -9.85 15.22
CA ASP A 102 12.63 -11.24 15.26
C ASP A 102 13.39 -11.50 16.56
N GLY A 103 12.67 -11.96 17.58
CA GLY A 103 13.19 -12.26 18.90
C GLY A 103 13.73 -13.68 18.95
N VAL A 104 14.93 -13.81 19.50
CA VAL A 104 15.63 -15.07 19.69
C VAL A 104 15.98 -15.25 21.17
N GLY A 105 16.25 -16.49 21.60
CA GLY A 105 16.65 -16.78 22.97
C GLY A 105 15.56 -16.59 24.01
N MET A 106 14.28 -16.76 23.61
CA MET A 106 13.15 -16.60 24.52
C MET A 106 13.03 -17.80 25.46
N GLN A 107 13.13 -17.54 26.77
CA GLN A 107 13.00 -18.53 27.83
C GLN A 107 11.51 -18.61 28.24
N TYR A 108 10.70 -19.37 27.50
CA TYR A 108 9.28 -19.49 27.76
C TYR A 108 8.95 -20.16 29.11
N ASP A 109 9.83 -21.07 29.56
CA ASP A 109 9.69 -21.75 30.83
C ASP A 109 9.98 -20.84 32.03
N MET A 110 10.70 -19.72 31.80
CA MET A 110 11.15 -18.78 32.82
C MET A 110 10.38 -17.44 32.78
N GLY A 111 9.17 -17.43 32.23
CA GLY A 111 8.34 -16.22 32.18
C GLY A 111 8.66 -15.29 31.02
N TYR A 112 8.97 -15.83 29.84
CA TYR A 112 9.24 -15.06 28.61
C TYR A 112 10.47 -14.15 28.69
N LEU A 113 11.47 -14.52 29.47
CA LEU A 113 12.70 -13.75 29.59
C LEU A 113 13.59 -13.97 28.35
N PRO A 114 14.12 -12.89 27.72
CA PRO A 114 15.13 -13.05 26.69
C PRO A 114 16.49 -13.37 27.29
N SER A 115 17.22 -14.29 26.65
CA SER A 115 18.60 -14.61 27.00
C SER A 115 19.44 -14.65 25.73
N TYR A 116 20.30 -13.65 25.55
CA TYR A 116 21.12 -13.52 24.36
C TYR A 116 22.46 -12.83 24.64
N ASP A 117 23.45 -13.11 23.79
CA ASP A 117 24.75 -12.44 23.76
C ASP A 117 24.73 -11.32 22.71
N TYR A 118 25.38 -10.19 23.00
CA TYR A 118 25.46 -9.07 22.05
C TYR A 118 26.23 -9.43 20.77
N HIS A 119 27.16 -10.37 20.82
CA HIS A 119 27.89 -10.87 19.67
C HIS A 119 26.97 -11.53 18.63
N TYR A 120 25.88 -12.14 19.07
CA TYR A 120 24.86 -12.66 18.18
C TYR A 120 24.24 -11.57 17.31
N PHE A 121 23.85 -10.45 17.93
CA PHE A 121 23.24 -9.35 17.18
C PHE A 121 24.22 -8.68 16.25
N LYS A 122 25.49 -8.53 16.67
CA LYS A 122 26.56 -8.01 15.81
C LYS A 122 26.71 -8.88 14.57
N GLN A 123 26.87 -10.20 14.74
CA GLN A 123 27.01 -11.14 13.64
C GLN A 123 25.76 -11.18 12.75
N ALA A 124 24.57 -11.18 13.33
CA ALA A 124 23.33 -11.16 12.59
C ALA A 124 23.21 -9.91 11.69
N VAL A 125 23.61 -8.74 12.18
CA VAL A 125 23.60 -7.50 11.40
C VAL A 125 24.64 -7.54 10.28
N GLU A 126 25.84 -8.07 10.56
CA GLU A 126 26.91 -8.25 9.55
C GLU A 126 26.48 -9.21 8.44
N ASP A 127 25.71 -10.24 8.76
CA ASP A 127 25.13 -11.20 7.82
C ASP A 127 23.85 -10.67 7.09
N GLY A 128 23.41 -9.46 7.41
CA GLY A 128 22.21 -8.84 6.85
C GLY A 128 20.89 -9.32 7.47
N ASN A 129 20.95 -10.09 8.55
CA ASN A 129 19.77 -10.57 9.29
C ASN A 129 19.40 -9.58 10.39
N LEU A 130 18.50 -8.65 10.06
CA LEU A 130 18.10 -7.61 11.00
C LEU A 130 17.04 -8.15 11.97
N TYR A 131 17.29 -8.05 13.26
CA TYR A 131 16.38 -8.47 14.32
C TYR A 131 15.25 -7.45 14.59
N TYR A 132 15.37 -6.24 14.06
CA TYR A 132 14.36 -5.19 14.14
C TYR A 132 14.36 -4.36 12.87
N GLN A 133 13.18 -4.20 12.26
CA GLN A 133 13.03 -3.47 11.02
C GLN A 133 11.85 -2.51 11.09
N LEU A 134 12.05 -1.32 10.54
CA LEU A 134 11.01 -0.32 10.38
C LEU A 134 10.86 0.04 8.91
N SER A 135 9.62 0.00 8.43
CA SER A 135 9.27 0.45 7.09
C SER A 135 8.09 1.41 7.16
N ASN A 136 8.24 2.56 6.53
CA ASN A 136 7.19 3.56 6.44
C ASN A 136 6.88 3.87 4.99
N SER A 137 5.60 3.86 4.63
CA SER A 137 5.12 4.22 3.31
C SER A 137 4.08 5.32 3.43
N TYR A 138 4.25 6.37 2.63
CA TYR A 138 3.36 7.52 2.59
C TYR A 138 2.77 7.62 1.19
N MET A 139 1.44 7.66 1.10
CA MET A 139 0.71 7.92 -0.13
C MET A 139 -0.12 9.16 0.07
N ARG A 140 0.06 10.14 -0.82
CA ARG A 140 -0.66 11.40 -0.82
C ARG A 140 -1.09 11.71 -2.23
N ASP A 141 -2.39 11.80 -2.41
CA ASP A 141 -3.01 12.05 -3.69
C ASP A 141 -3.91 13.28 -3.58
N VAL A 142 -3.85 14.12 -4.58
CA VAL A 142 -4.76 15.26 -4.74
C VAL A 142 -5.31 15.19 -6.14
N SER A 143 -6.62 15.27 -6.29
CA SER A 143 -7.25 15.30 -7.59
C SER A 143 -8.29 16.41 -7.69
N PHE A 144 -8.35 17.03 -8.85
CA PHE A 144 -9.40 17.93 -9.27
C PHE A 144 -10.12 17.29 -10.44
N PHE A 145 -11.43 17.29 -10.41
CA PHE A 145 -12.22 16.68 -11.47
C PHE A 145 -13.41 17.56 -11.85
N GLY A 146 -13.81 17.46 -13.10
CA GLY A 146 -14.94 18.19 -13.62
C GLY A 146 -15.61 17.47 -14.76
N THR A 147 -16.93 17.59 -14.83
CA THR A 147 -17.76 17.12 -15.93
C THR A 147 -18.69 18.22 -16.35
N ALA A 148 -18.76 18.50 -17.63
CA ALA A 148 -19.69 19.42 -18.25
C ALA A 148 -20.52 18.67 -19.30
N ASN A 149 -21.82 18.66 -19.11
CA ASN A 149 -22.78 18.11 -20.06
C ASN A 149 -23.62 19.25 -20.61
N TYR A 150 -23.73 19.34 -21.91
CA TYR A 150 -24.56 20.29 -22.60
C TYR A 150 -25.46 19.58 -23.57
N SER A 151 -26.75 19.91 -23.57
CA SER A 151 -27.70 19.38 -24.53
C SER A 151 -28.53 20.51 -25.14
N TRP A 152 -28.66 20.50 -26.46
CA TRP A 152 -29.46 21.44 -27.20
C TRP A 152 -30.69 20.79 -27.79
N LYS A 153 -31.86 21.21 -27.33
CA LYS A 153 -33.19 20.72 -27.76
C LYS A 153 -33.38 19.18 -27.67
N GLY A 154 -32.60 18.52 -26.85
CA GLY A 154 -32.57 17.06 -26.80
C GLY A 154 -31.93 16.38 -28.03
N ARG A 155 -31.56 17.14 -29.06
CA ARG A 155 -31.04 16.62 -30.33
C ARG A 155 -29.54 16.39 -30.31
N TYR A 156 -28.82 17.36 -29.83
CA TYR A 156 -27.36 17.32 -29.74
C TYR A 156 -26.95 17.35 -28.29
N ALA A 157 -26.13 16.43 -27.88
CA ALA A 157 -25.54 16.44 -26.57
C ALA A 157 -24.01 16.30 -26.68
N ALA A 158 -23.30 17.06 -25.85
CA ALA A 158 -21.87 16.99 -25.71
C ALA A 158 -21.50 16.80 -24.25
N ASN A 159 -20.54 15.96 -23.99
CA ASN A 159 -20.01 15.71 -22.66
C ASN A 159 -18.50 15.92 -22.69
N PHE A 160 -18.01 16.67 -21.71
CA PHE A 160 -16.59 16.85 -21.43
C PHE A 160 -16.31 16.47 -19.99
N THR A 161 -15.37 15.56 -19.80
CA THR A 161 -14.91 15.15 -18.46
C THR A 161 -13.41 15.36 -18.39
N THR A 162 -12.95 15.92 -17.29
CA THR A 162 -11.53 16.11 -17.04
C THR A 162 -11.19 15.74 -15.59
N ARG A 163 -10.00 15.18 -15.41
CA ARG A 163 -9.40 14.92 -14.10
C ARG A 163 -7.94 15.30 -14.13
N TYR A 164 -7.51 16.05 -13.15
CA TYR A 164 -6.14 16.45 -12.94
C TYR A 164 -5.69 15.89 -11.59
N GLU A 165 -4.83 14.89 -11.63
CA GLU A 165 -4.43 14.12 -10.46
C GLU A 165 -2.95 14.27 -10.18
N GLY A 166 -2.61 14.54 -8.92
CA GLY A 166 -1.25 14.60 -8.43
C GLY A 166 -1.02 13.55 -7.35
N SER A 167 0.06 12.77 -7.47
CA SER A 167 0.44 11.76 -6.50
C SER A 167 1.94 11.76 -6.24
N ASN A 168 2.33 11.54 -4.99
CA ASN A 168 3.74 11.35 -4.64
C ASN A 168 4.31 10.03 -5.14
N ARG A 169 3.48 9.14 -5.72
CA ARG A 169 3.88 7.83 -6.26
C ARG A 169 4.14 7.87 -7.77
N LEU A 170 3.70 8.90 -8.49
CA LEU A 170 3.81 9.00 -9.95
C LEU A 170 5.21 9.35 -10.44
N GLY A 171 6.18 9.62 -9.57
CA GLY A 171 7.56 9.86 -9.99
C GLY A 171 8.34 10.78 -9.05
N LYS A 172 9.66 10.85 -9.25
CA LYS A 172 10.55 11.71 -8.48
C LYS A 172 10.50 13.19 -8.94
N ALA A 173 10.35 13.42 -10.25
CA ALA A 173 10.25 14.77 -10.82
C ALA A 173 8.88 15.41 -10.53
N ARG A 174 8.87 16.68 -10.19
CA ARG A 174 7.60 17.40 -9.90
C ARG A 174 6.62 17.39 -11.08
N SER A 175 7.11 17.52 -12.30
CA SER A 175 6.29 17.49 -13.53
C SER A 175 5.64 16.12 -13.78
N ALA A 176 6.31 15.04 -13.40
CA ALA A 176 5.78 13.68 -13.58
C ALA A 176 4.74 13.27 -12.51
N ARG A 177 4.55 14.09 -11.48
CA ARG A 177 3.60 13.80 -10.39
C ARG A 177 2.17 14.22 -10.71
N TRP A 178 1.96 14.93 -11.80
CA TRP A 178 0.65 15.44 -12.21
C TRP A 178 0.24 14.82 -13.53
N LEU A 179 -0.92 14.19 -13.54
CA LEU A 179 -1.47 13.50 -14.71
C LEU A 179 -2.82 14.15 -15.10
N PRO A 180 -2.87 14.91 -16.21
CA PRO A 180 -4.13 15.34 -16.78
C PRO A 180 -4.77 14.20 -17.59
N THR A 181 -6.04 13.94 -17.35
CA THR A 181 -6.86 13.06 -18.17
C THR A 181 -8.11 13.80 -18.61
N TRP A 182 -8.57 13.55 -19.81
CA TRP A 182 -9.80 14.17 -20.34
C TRP A 182 -10.50 13.23 -21.32
N ASN A 183 -11.79 13.41 -21.43
CA ASN A 183 -12.64 12.72 -22.36
C ASN A 183 -13.66 13.68 -22.94
N VAL A 184 -13.90 13.57 -24.24
CA VAL A 184 -14.97 14.31 -24.95
C VAL A 184 -15.84 13.30 -25.67
N SER A 185 -17.12 13.46 -25.53
CA SER A 185 -18.10 12.64 -26.28
C SER A 185 -19.25 13.51 -26.77
N GLY A 186 -19.84 13.11 -27.87
CA GLY A 186 -21.01 13.76 -28.46
C GLY A 186 -22.05 12.75 -28.88
N VAL A 187 -23.31 13.13 -28.77
CA VAL A 187 -24.48 12.33 -29.18
C VAL A 187 -25.36 13.18 -30.08
N TRP A 188 -25.77 12.60 -31.18
CA TRP A 188 -26.79 13.16 -32.05
C TRP A 188 -28.02 12.26 -32.05
N ASN A 189 -29.13 12.77 -31.52
CA ASN A 189 -30.40 12.09 -31.48
C ASN A 189 -31.16 12.37 -32.77
N VAL A 190 -30.88 11.61 -33.80
CA VAL A 190 -31.46 11.78 -35.15
C VAL A 190 -33.00 11.68 -35.14
N HIS A 191 -33.55 10.89 -34.25
CA HIS A 191 -35.02 10.72 -34.13
C HIS A 191 -35.74 11.99 -33.67
N GLU A 192 -35.04 12.93 -33.03
CA GLU A 192 -35.60 14.25 -32.66
C GLU A 192 -35.55 15.29 -33.80
N GLU A 193 -34.98 14.92 -34.94
CA GLU A 193 -34.91 15.82 -36.08
C GLU A 193 -36.25 15.94 -36.82
N PRO A 194 -36.73 17.16 -37.18
CA PRO A 194 -38.04 17.34 -37.84
C PRO A 194 -38.18 16.60 -39.16
N TRP A 195 -37.09 16.44 -39.89
CA TRP A 195 -37.08 15.73 -41.17
C TRP A 195 -37.22 14.22 -40.95
N PHE A 196 -36.62 13.67 -39.92
CA PHE A 196 -36.71 12.25 -39.58
C PHE A 196 -38.11 11.88 -39.11
N GLN A 197 -38.68 12.69 -38.20
CA GLN A 197 -40.08 12.49 -37.72
C GLN A 197 -41.11 12.61 -38.84
N LYS A 198 -40.86 13.44 -39.84
CA LYS A 198 -41.76 13.55 -41.04
C LYS A 198 -41.67 12.33 -41.97
N THR A 199 -40.47 11.79 -42.14
CA THR A 199 -40.19 10.66 -43.05
C THR A 199 -40.59 9.32 -42.46
N PHE A 200 -40.34 9.14 -41.15
CA PHE A 200 -40.58 7.89 -40.44
C PHE A 200 -41.68 8.08 -39.38
N LYS A 201 -42.91 8.21 -39.83
CA LYS A 201 -44.11 8.44 -38.98
C LYS A 201 -44.44 7.30 -38.00
N THR A 202 -43.68 6.24 -37.94
CA THR A 202 -44.01 5.07 -37.14
C THR A 202 -42.79 4.49 -36.40
N VAL A 203 -42.39 5.18 -35.31
CA VAL A 203 -41.70 4.50 -34.23
C VAL A 203 -42.45 4.80 -32.94
N SER A 204 -43.47 3.99 -32.66
CA SER A 204 -44.13 3.97 -31.36
C SER A 204 -43.16 3.38 -30.33
N TYR A 205 -42.61 4.20 -29.45
CA TYR A 205 -41.94 3.70 -28.25
C TYR A 205 -43.01 3.30 -27.24
N THR A 206 -43.28 2.02 -27.16
CA THR A 206 -43.94 1.45 -25.99
C THR A 206 -42.95 1.55 -24.82
N HIS A 207 -43.22 2.47 -23.89
CA HIS A 207 -42.62 2.41 -22.59
C HIS A 207 -43.08 1.14 -21.89
N LEU A 208 -42.17 0.16 -21.80
CA LEU A 208 -42.31 -0.94 -20.85
C LEU A 208 -41.90 -0.38 -19.47
N THR A 209 -42.89 0.07 -18.70
CA THR A 209 -42.76 0.21 -17.25
C THR A 209 -42.79 -1.20 -16.65
N LEU A 210 -41.67 -1.66 -16.19
CA LEU A 210 -41.57 -2.77 -15.24
C LEU A 210 -41.65 -2.22 -13.81
#